data_7f201d88b1a4e158a0b6216b7d493a1e
#
_entry.id   7f201d88b1a4e158a0b6216b7d493a1e
#
_cell.length_a   1.000
_cell.length_b   1.000
_cell.length_c   1.000
_cell.angle_alpha   90.00
_cell.angle_beta   90.00
_cell.angle_gamma   90.00
#
_symmetry.space_group_name_H-M   'P 1'
#
loop_
_entity.id
_entity.type
_entity.pdbx_description
1 polymer ?
#
loop_
_entity_poly.entity_id
_entity_poly.type
_entity_poly.pdbx_seq_one_letter_code
_entity_poly.pdbx_strand_id
1 'polypeptide(L)'
;MKTNALKGSFVRGALLGGLLGVFSSSLSAQEKLPVENDLKIISYNIRHGEGLDGKTDYVRIARMFREQQADVVALQEVDSVTGRSHKKDVLREIANEALMYPVFAKAISFDGGSYGVGLLAREHPLSVERIALPGREEARVLLLAEFDDYYIGCTHLSLTPEDQLASLDVIRKIASRLDKPFLLAGDWNALPESQTIQEIRKDFTLLNNLKQATFPANKPEDVIDYIAVWKATGKSVVRKGGTVLPDTVSSDHRPVMAKVRFLQPADRLLYSDPYLQNPTENGITVMFQTRAMAHCWVEYGTDTLNLKRAVALRDGQAICHDIENKIRLSGLEGGKPYYYRVCAREIGDYQSYSKAFGDTVRTSFYRFCLPAPGQKDFTAIVLNDMHVYGKL
;
A
#
# COMPACT_ATOMS: atom_id res chain seq x y z
N MET A 1 92.17 1.25 36.62
CA MET A 1 93.01 1.28 35.43
C MET A 1 92.17 1.16 34.20
N LYS A 2 92.28 2.15 33.34
CA LYS A 2 91.88 2.21 31.91
C LYS A 2 90.42 1.97 31.51
N THR A 3 89.67 3.00 31.41
CA THR A 3 89.02 3.62 30.23
C THR A 3 89.10 2.83 28.92
N ASN A 4 87.97 2.59 28.33
CA ASN A 4 87.87 2.79 26.88
C ASN A 4 86.38 3.02 26.51
N ALA A 5 86.15 4.18 25.92
CA ALA A 5 84.98 4.58 25.26
C ALA A 5 84.86 3.98 23.86
N LEU A 6 83.74 3.50 23.45
CA LEU A 6 83.48 3.24 22.05
C LEU A 6 82.15 3.86 21.65
N LYS A 7 82.29 4.74 20.70
CA LYS A 7 81.16 5.37 19.95
C LYS A 7 80.42 4.32 19.19
N GLY A 8 79.14 4.32 19.28
CA GLY A 8 78.25 3.46 18.50
C GLY A 8 77.05 4.24 17.99
N SER A 9 76.95 4.29 16.75
CA SER A 9 76.03 4.88 15.78
C SER A 9 74.57 4.84 16.14
N PHE A 10 73.87 5.97 15.98
CA PHE A 10 72.42 6.08 15.98
C PHE A 10 71.86 5.42 14.71
N VAL A 11 71.18 4.31 14.88
CA VAL A 11 70.29 3.77 13.87
C VAL A 11 68.84 4.20 14.26
N ARG A 12 68.28 5.08 13.45
CA ARG A 12 66.86 5.44 13.55
C ARG A 12 66.03 4.24 13.15
N GLY A 13 65.50 3.54 14.14
CA GLY A 13 64.39 2.57 13.94
C GLY A 13 63.06 3.33 13.85
N ALA A 14 62.48 3.33 12.67
CA ALA A 14 61.08 3.80 12.50
C ALA A 14 60.16 2.82 13.19
N LEU A 15 59.55 3.21 14.28
CA LEU A 15 58.36 2.53 14.85
C LEU A 15 57.19 2.79 13.90
N LEU A 16 56.81 1.81 13.10
CA LEU A 16 55.48 1.72 12.51
C LEU A 16 54.50 1.45 13.64
N GLY A 17 53.92 2.51 14.18
CA GLY A 17 52.74 2.42 15.01
C GLY A 17 51.53 2.03 14.12
N GLY A 18 51.16 0.75 14.13
CA GLY A 18 49.95 0.29 13.54
C GLY A 18 48.74 0.92 14.30
N LEU A 19 48.15 1.96 13.74
CA LEU A 19 46.83 2.40 14.14
C LEU A 19 45.85 1.29 13.71
N LEU A 20 45.49 0.41 14.64
CA LEU A 20 44.29 -0.38 14.56
C LEU A 20 43.12 0.61 14.67
N GLY A 21 42.72 1.14 13.52
CA GLY A 21 41.43 1.81 13.38
C GLY A 21 40.36 0.78 13.66
N VAL A 22 39.83 0.79 14.89
CA VAL A 22 38.52 0.19 15.17
C VAL A 22 37.52 1.02 14.37
N PHE A 23 37.26 0.59 13.14
CA PHE A 23 36.03 0.96 12.46
C PHE A 23 34.91 0.36 13.30
N SER A 24 34.44 1.07 14.31
CA SER A 24 33.07 0.91 14.77
C SER A 24 32.22 1.31 13.57
N SER A 25 31.84 0.32 12.76
CA SER A 25 30.67 0.44 11.91
C SER A 25 29.52 0.68 12.86
N SER A 26 29.24 1.95 13.16
CA SER A 26 27.90 2.35 13.52
C SER A 26 27.04 1.84 12.35
N LEU A 27 26.42 0.66 12.51
CA LEU A 27 25.18 0.37 11.82
C LEU A 27 24.25 1.51 12.28
N SER A 28 24.24 2.62 11.54
CA SER A 28 23.07 3.44 11.49
C SER A 28 21.98 2.46 11.07
N ALA A 29 21.03 2.18 11.94
CA ALA A 29 19.75 1.66 11.51
C ALA A 29 19.34 2.63 10.39
N GLN A 30 19.54 2.21 9.14
CA GLN A 30 18.95 2.86 8.00
C GLN A 30 17.46 2.69 8.30
N GLU A 31 16.88 3.73 8.91
CA GLU A 31 15.42 3.84 8.98
C GLU A 31 14.95 3.61 7.56
N LYS A 32 14.33 2.45 7.35
CA LYS A 32 13.72 2.14 6.07
C LYS A 32 12.81 3.30 5.78
N LEU A 33 13.13 4.08 4.74
CA LEU A 33 12.15 4.96 4.13
C LEU A 33 10.83 4.18 4.08
N PRO A 34 9.69 4.81 4.39
CA PRO A 34 8.42 4.11 4.38
C PRO A 34 8.36 3.33 3.07
N VAL A 35 8.36 2.00 3.17
CA VAL A 35 8.26 1.14 1.99
C VAL A 35 6.91 1.46 1.42
N GLU A 36 6.89 2.05 0.25
CA GLU A 36 5.66 2.28 -0.49
C GLU A 36 5.09 0.90 -0.85
N ASN A 37 4.29 0.34 0.04
CA ASN A 37 3.63 -0.95 -0.18
C ASN A 37 2.42 -0.71 -1.09
N ASP A 38 2.69 -0.76 -2.38
CA ASP A 38 1.63 -0.77 -3.38
C ASP A 38 1.11 -2.21 -3.52
N LEU A 39 -0.19 -2.41 -3.38
CA LEU A 39 -0.84 -3.70 -3.61
C LEU A 39 -0.98 -3.95 -5.11
N LYS A 40 -0.46 -5.06 -5.59
CA LYS A 40 -0.62 -5.56 -6.97
C LYS A 40 -1.67 -6.66 -7.02
N ILE A 41 -2.75 -6.38 -7.74
CA ILE A 41 -3.90 -7.27 -7.89
C ILE A 41 -3.95 -7.75 -9.32
N ILE A 42 -4.14 -9.05 -9.52
CA ILE A 42 -4.41 -9.65 -10.85
C ILE A 42 -5.81 -10.26 -10.83
N SER A 43 -6.59 -10.06 -11.89
CA SER A 43 -7.79 -10.84 -12.21
C SER A 43 -7.52 -11.66 -13.45
N TYR A 44 -7.84 -12.95 -13.42
CA TYR A 44 -7.56 -13.84 -14.54
C TYR A 44 -8.56 -15.01 -14.63
N ASN A 45 -9.35 -15.04 -15.69
CA ASN A 45 -10.07 -16.24 -16.08
C ASN A 45 -9.06 -17.23 -16.71
N ILE A 46 -8.86 -18.38 -16.04
CA ILE A 46 -7.80 -19.33 -16.40
C ILE A 46 -8.28 -20.50 -17.25
N ARG A 47 -9.55 -20.54 -17.64
CA ARG A 47 -10.12 -21.64 -18.42
C ARG A 47 -9.66 -23.01 -17.90
N HIS A 48 -9.90 -23.29 -16.63
CA HIS A 48 -9.44 -24.49 -15.87
C HIS A 48 -7.95 -24.84 -16.05
N GLY A 49 -7.13 -23.92 -16.54
CA GLY A 49 -5.69 -24.09 -16.79
C GLY A 49 -5.32 -24.59 -18.18
N GLU A 50 -6.30 -24.78 -19.08
CA GLU A 50 -6.05 -25.17 -20.47
C GLU A 50 -5.79 -23.95 -21.36
N GLY A 51 -4.59 -23.89 -21.91
CA GLY A 51 -4.18 -22.85 -22.83
C GLY A 51 -4.75 -23.01 -24.23
N LEU A 52 -4.61 -21.95 -25.05
CA LEU A 52 -4.98 -21.98 -26.48
C LEU A 52 -4.12 -22.95 -27.29
N ASP A 53 -3.00 -23.42 -26.75
CA ASP A 53 -2.16 -24.48 -27.32
C ASP A 53 -2.67 -25.90 -26.96
N GLY A 54 -3.83 -26.03 -26.31
CA GLY A 54 -4.42 -27.27 -25.86
C GLY A 54 -3.66 -27.97 -24.73
N LYS A 55 -2.74 -27.25 -24.04
CA LYS A 55 -1.97 -27.80 -22.92
C LYS A 55 -2.45 -27.21 -21.60
N THR A 56 -2.62 -28.08 -20.63
CA THR A 56 -2.84 -27.68 -19.24
C THR A 56 -1.50 -27.44 -18.55
N ASP A 57 -1.19 -26.17 -18.20
CA ASP A 57 0.11 -25.80 -17.64
C ASP A 57 -0.05 -24.80 -16.47
N TYR A 58 -0.21 -25.34 -15.26
CA TYR A 58 -0.36 -24.55 -14.04
C TYR A 58 0.94 -23.81 -13.64
N VAL A 59 2.11 -24.37 -14.02
CA VAL A 59 3.43 -23.75 -13.75
C VAL A 59 3.58 -22.47 -14.56
N ARG A 60 3.15 -22.48 -15.83
CA ARG A 60 3.15 -21.30 -16.72
C ARG A 60 2.31 -20.16 -16.13
N ILE A 61 1.10 -20.49 -15.67
CA ILE A 61 0.20 -19.52 -15.04
C ILE A 61 0.83 -18.95 -13.74
N ALA A 62 1.31 -19.83 -12.85
CA ALA A 62 1.92 -19.42 -11.59
C ALA A 62 3.19 -18.57 -11.77
N ARG A 63 4.01 -18.88 -12.79
CA ARG A 63 5.22 -18.13 -13.12
C ARG A 63 4.90 -16.67 -13.43
N MET A 64 3.84 -16.41 -14.18
CA MET A 64 3.40 -15.04 -14.50
C MET A 64 3.07 -14.28 -13.20
N PHE A 65 2.37 -14.86 -12.23
CA PHE A 65 2.06 -14.21 -10.96
C PHE A 65 3.33 -13.85 -10.17
N ARG A 66 4.33 -14.73 -10.17
CA ARG A 66 5.63 -14.47 -9.53
C ARG A 66 6.40 -13.35 -10.23
N GLU A 67 6.48 -13.37 -11.56
CA GLU A 67 7.17 -12.38 -12.38
C GLU A 67 6.56 -10.98 -12.19
N GLN A 68 5.23 -10.90 -12.09
CA GLN A 68 4.54 -9.66 -11.78
C GLN A 68 4.63 -9.27 -10.30
N GLN A 69 5.11 -10.18 -9.44
CA GLN A 69 5.11 -9.98 -7.97
C GLN A 69 3.71 -9.65 -7.46
N ALA A 70 2.70 -10.39 -7.93
CA ALA A 70 1.33 -10.19 -7.49
C ALA A 70 1.18 -10.45 -6.00
N ASP A 71 0.43 -9.60 -5.30
CA ASP A 71 0.13 -9.77 -3.87
C ASP A 71 -1.17 -10.55 -3.69
N VAL A 72 -2.14 -10.32 -4.59
CA VAL A 72 -3.43 -11.00 -4.63
C VAL A 72 -3.80 -11.31 -6.08
N VAL A 73 -4.34 -12.51 -6.32
CA VAL A 73 -4.83 -12.96 -7.63
C VAL A 73 -6.25 -13.50 -7.49
N ALA A 74 -7.17 -12.95 -8.26
CA ALA A 74 -8.55 -13.41 -8.40
C ALA A 74 -8.66 -14.27 -9.66
N LEU A 75 -9.04 -15.53 -9.50
CA LEU A 75 -9.11 -16.52 -10.58
C LEU A 75 -10.54 -16.94 -10.84
N GLN A 76 -10.92 -16.98 -12.11
CA GLN A 76 -12.20 -17.48 -12.57
C GLN A 76 -11.99 -18.78 -13.34
N GLU A 77 -13.04 -19.57 -13.47
CA GLU A 77 -13.03 -20.88 -14.10
C GLU A 77 -12.06 -21.88 -13.47
N VAL A 78 -12.10 -21.97 -12.15
CA VAL A 78 -11.23 -22.83 -11.37
C VAL A 78 -11.90 -24.18 -11.11
N ASP A 79 -11.28 -25.26 -11.57
CA ASP A 79 -11.66 -26.64 -11.24
C ASP A 79 -11.07 -27.08 -9.90
N SER A 80 -11.85 -27.88 -9.16
CA SER A 80 -11.37 -28.61 -8.00
C SER A 80 -11.78 -30.08 -8.11
N VAL A 81 -10.81 -30.93 -8.30
CA VAL A 81 -10.91 -32.40 -8.41
C VAL A 81 -11.91 -32.92 -9.48
N THR A 82 -12.08 -32.18 -10.57
CA THR A 82 -12.92 -32.58 -11.71
C THR A 82 -12.26 -33.69 -12.55
N GLY A 83 -13.03 -34.38 -13.37
CA GLY A 83 -12.48 -35.40 -14.30
C GLY A 83 -11.57 -34.77 -15.33
N ARG A 84 -11.98 -33.64 -15.96
CA ARG A 84 -11.18 -32.94 -16.98
C ARG A 84 -9.87 -32.39 -16.44
N SER A 85 -9.77 -32.07 -15.14
CA SER A 85 -8.52 -31.65 -14.50
C SER A 85 -7.73 -32.84 -13.92
N HIS A 86 -8.04 -34.08 -14.33
CA HIS A 86 -7.41 -35.32 -13.82
C HIS A 86 -7.43 -35.44 -12.30
N LYS A 87 -8.53 -35.02 -11.68
CA LYS A 87 -8.75 -35.01 -10.22
C LYS A 87 -7.76 -34.13 -9.44
N LYS A 88 -7.11 -33.18 -10.11
CA LYS A 88 -6.25 -32.21 -9.44
C LYS A 88 -7.08 -31.09 -8.78
N ASP A 89 -6.60 -30.61 -7.66
CA ASP A 89 -7.01 -29.33 -7.09
C ASP A 89 -6.23 -28.22 -7.78
N VAL A 90 -6.81 -27.69 -8.88
CA VAL A 90 -6.14 -26.73 -9.77
C VAL A 90 -5.65 -25.50 -9.00
N LEU A 91 -6.47 -24.98 -8.09
CA LEU A 91 -6.08 -23.80 -7.31
C LEU A 91 -4.86 -24.08 -6.42
N ARG A 92 -4.80 -25.25 -5.80
CA ARG A 92 -3.68 -25.67 -4.95
C ARG A 92 -2.40 -25.91 -5.76
N GLU A 93 -2.51 -26.50 -6.95
CA GLU A 93 -1.37 -26.68 -7.85
C GLU A 93 -0.75 -25.32 -8.22
N ILE A 94 -1.59 -24.35 -8.64
CA ILE A 94 -1.13 -22.99 -8.96
C ILE A 94 -0.57 -22.30 -7.71
N ALA A 95 -1.23 -22.43 -6.56
CA ALA A 95 -0.82 -21.80 -5.30
C ALA A 95 0.57 -22.26 -4.85
N ASN A 96 0.85 -23.57 -4.91
CA ASN A 96 2.15 -24.15 -4.56
C ASN A 96 3.27 -23.57 -5.43
N GLU A 97 3.03 -23.50 -6.75
CA GLU A 97 3.99 -22.95 -7.71
C GLU A 97 4.14 -21.44 -7.59
N ALA A 98 3.07 -20.71 -7.24
CA ALA A 98 3.09 -19.27 -7.04
C ALA A 98 3.62 -18.85 -5.66
N LEU A 99 3.74 -19.78 -4.71
CA LEU A 99 4.07 -19.54 -3.28
C LEU A 99 3.05 -18.60 -2.64
N MET A 100 1.76 -18.90 -2.84
CA MET A 100 0.63 -18.12 -2.34
C MET A 100 -0.38 -19.01 -1.61
N TYR A 101 -1.20 -18.42 -0.75
CA TYR A 101 -2.26 -19.12 -0.01
C TYR A 101 -3.54 -19.19 -0.86
N PRO A 102 -4.11 -20.40 -1.09
CA PRO A 102 -5.31 -20.57 -1.89
C PRO A 102 -6.59 -20.46 -1.05
N VAL A 103 -7.60 -19.81 -1.59
CA VAL A 103 -8.98 -19.82 -1.08
C VAL A 103 -9.93 -20.10 -2.24
N PHE A 104 -10.69 -21.20 -2.16
CA PHE A 104 -11.64 -21.61 -3.19
C PHE A 104 -13.09 -21.35 -2.79
N ALA A 105 -13.90 -20.95 -3.76
CA ALA A 105 -15.36 -20.88 -3.64
C ALA A 105 -16.03 -21.68 -4.77
N LYS A 106 -16.74 -22.71 -4.40
CA LYS A 106 -17.54 -23.51 -5.31
C LYS A 106 -18.75 -22.73 -5.78
N ALA A 107 -18.95 -22.68 -7.09
CA ALA A 107 -20.20 -22.23 -7.73
C ALA A 107 -21.12 -23.43 -8.02
N ILE A 108 -20.59 -24.45 -8.69
CA ILE A 108 -21.34 -25.65 -9.07
C ILE A 108 -20.60 -26.95 -8.78
N SER A 109 -21.33 -28.06 -8.76
CA SER A 109 -20.76 -29.40 -8.92
C SER A 109 -20.58 -29.69 -10.41
N PHE A 110 -19.39 -30.11 -10.80
CA PHE A 110 -19.06 -30.33 -12.20
C PHE A 110 -18.12 -31.51 -12.35
N ASP A 111 -18.39 -32.40 -13.29
CA ASP A 111 -17.53 -33.52 -13.72
C ASP A 111 -16.92 -34.32 -12.54
N GLY A 112 -17.75 -34.63 -11.55
CA GLY A 112 -17.37 -35.39 -10.36
C GLY A 112 -16.46 -34.65 -9.38
N GLY A 113 -16.37 -33.34 -9.50
CA GLY A 113 -15.71 -32.41 -8.63
C GLY A 113 -16.49 -31.12 -8.41
N SER A 114 -15.79 -30.00 -8.34
CA SER A 114 -16.37 -28.66 -8.19
C SER A 114 -15.74 -27.68 -9.18
N TYR A 115 -16.48 -26.66 -9.55
CA TYR A 115 -16.06 -25.55 -10.40
C TYR A 115 -16.49 -24.24 -9.76
N GLY A 116 -15.67 -23.20 -9.91
CA GLY A 116 -15.98 -21.92 -9.31
C GLY A 116 -14.87 -20.89 -9.47
N VAL A 117 -14.64 -20.10 -8.43
CA VAL A 117 -13.62 -19.05 -8.39
C VAL A 117 -12.61 -19.28 -7.27
N GLY A 118 -11.43 -18.69 -7.40
CA GLY A 118 -10.37 -18.80 -6.42
C GLY A 118 -9.69 -17.47 -6.14
N LEU A 119 -9.13 -17.35 -4.95
CA LEU A 119 -8.16 -16.32 -4.60
C LEU A 119 -6.84 -16.96 -4.25
N LEU A 120 -5.75 -16.34 -4.72
CA LEU A 120 -4.40 -16.57 -4.23
C LEU A 120 -3.93 -15.29 -3.58
N ALA A 121 -3.31 -15.38 -2.39
CA ALA A 121 -2.76 -14.22 -1.70
C ALA A 121 -1.43 -14.56 -1.04
N ARG A 122 -0.54 -13.56 -0.87
CA ARG A 122 0.72 -13.74 -0.15
C ARG A 122 0.52 -13.88 1.35
N GLU A 123 -0.60 -13.38 1.85
CA GLU A 123 -0.98 -13.41 3.26
C GLU A 123 -2.24 -14.25 3.45
N HIS A 124 -2.40 -14.80 4.64
CA HIS A 124 -3.65 -15.48 5.00
C HIS A 124 -4.75 -14.43 5.21
N PRO A 125 -5.95 -14.61 4.63
CA PRO A 125 -7.08 -13.76 4.94
C PRO A 125 -7.51 -13.93 6.39
N LEU A 126 -7.98 -12.84 7.02
CA LEU A 126 -8.55 -12.83 8.37
C LEU A 126 -9.90 -13.54 8.41
N SER A 127 -10.70 -13.36 7.37
CA SER A 127 -11.99 -14.01 7.20
C SER A 127 -12.31 -14.27 5.73
N VAL A 128 -13.22 -15.22 5.48
CA VAL A 128 -13.65 -15.61 4.15
C VAL A 128 -15.15 -15.84 4.14
N GLU A 129 -15.87 -15.20 3.21
CA GLU A 129 -17.27 -15.47 2.94
C GLU A 129 -17.46 -15.97 1.50
N ARG A 130 -18.46 -16.82 1.31
CA ARG A 130 -18.88 -17.37 0.02
C ARG A 130 -20.36 -17.09 -0.16
N ILE A 131 -20.69 -16.18 -1.08
CA ILE A 131 -22.02 -15.63 -1.24
C ILE A 131 -22.55 -16.05 -2.62
N ALA A 132 -23.69 -16.75 -2.64
CA ALA A 132 -24.34 -17.12 -3.89
C ALA A 132 -24.78 -15.88 -4.66
N LEU A 133 -24.51 -15.88 -5.97
CA LEU A 133 -24.96 -14.85 -6.90
C LEU A 133 -25.92 -15.45 -7.93
N PRO A 134 -26.85 -14.66 -8.48
CA PRO A 134 -27.72 -15.06 -9.58
C PRO A 134 -26.93 -15.52 -10.81
N GLY A 135 -27.45 -16.55 -11.47
CA GLY A 135 -26.93 -17.09 -12.72
C GLY A 135 -27.86 -18.20 -13.20
N ARG A 136 -28.70 -17.91 -14.20
CA ARG A 136 -29.71 -18.88 -14.72
C ARG A 136 -29.08 -19.97 -15.57
N GLU A 137 -28.00 -19.66 -16.27
CA GLU A 137 -27.25 -20.63 -17.07
C GLU A 137 -26.31 -21.47 -16.20
N GLU A 138 -25.75 -20.89 -15.15
CA GLU A 138 -24.84 -21.49 -14.21
C GLU A 138 -24.86 -20.72 -12.91
N ALA A 139 -24.92 -21.39 -11.77
CA ALA A 139 -24.86 -20.71 -10.48
C ALA A 139 -23.53 -19.97 -10.31
N ARG A 140 -23.60 -18.76 -9.79
CA ARG A 140 -22.44 -17.88 -9.59
C ARG A 140 -22.15 -17.70 -8.10
N VAL A 141 -20.94 -17.25 -7.79
CA VAL A 141 -20.49 -17.03 -6.42
C VAL A 141 -19.61 -15.80 -6.34
N LEU A 142 -19.77 -15.04 -5.26
CA LEU A 142 -18.78 -14.06 -4.80
C LEU A 142 -17.96 -14.69 -3.68
N LEU A 143 -16.67 -14.79 -3.90
CA LEU A 143 -15.69 -15.12 -2.87
C LEU A 143 -15.17 -13.81 -2.29
N LEU A 144 -15.50 -13.52 -1.04
CA LEU A 144 -15.06 -12.34 -0.31
C LEU A 144 -14.01 -12.74 0.72
N ALA A 145 -12.83 -12.12 0.69
CA ALA A 145 -11.76 -12.30 1.67
C ALA A 145 -11.40 -10.97 2.33
N GLU A 146 -11.19 -11.01 3.63
CA GLU A 146 -10.76 -9.88 4.45
C GLU A 146 -9.26 -9.96 4.74
N PHE A 147 -8.57 -8.84 4.59
CA PHE A 147 -7.18 -8.63 5.01
C PHE A 147 -7.09 -7.46 5.99
N ASP A 148 -5.90 -7.19 6.53
CA ASP A 148 -5.72 -6.13 7.52
C ASP A 148 -6.21 -4.75 7.02
N ASP A 149 -5.88 -4.38 5.78
CA ASP A 149 -6.14 -3.05 5.24
C ASP A 149 -7.28 -3.00 4.19
N TYR A 150 -7.80 -4.16 3.73
CA TYR A 150 -8.79 -4.20 2.65
C TYR A 150 -9.62 -5.48 2.63
N TYR A 151 -10.72 -5.44 1.88
CA TYR A 151 -11.46 -6.61 1.40
C TYR A 151 -11.25 -6.80 -0.10
N ILE A 152 -11.20 -8.05 -0.55
CA ILE A 152 -11.26 -8.38 -1.97
C ILE A 152 -12.35 -9.38 -2.27
N GLY A 153 -13.15 -9.09 -3.29
CA GLY A 153 -14.14 -9.98 -3.87
C GLY A 153 -13.63 -10.54 -5.20
N CYS A 154 -13.76 -11.85 -5.38
CA CYS A 154 -13.55 -12.53 -6.66
C CYS A 154 -14.88 -13.11 -7.14
N THR A 155 -15.25 -12.82 -8.38
CA THR A 155 -16.48 -13.35 -8.98
C THR A 155 -16.31 -13.63 -10.47
N HIS A 156 -17.19 -14.46 -11.01
CA HIS A 156 -17.46 -14.68 -12.44
C HIS A 156 -18.94 -14.45 -12.64
N LEU A 157 -19.34 -13.33 -13.26
CA LEU A 157 -20.75 -12.98 -13.42
C LEU A 157 -21.41 -13.82 -14.52
N SER A 158 -22.73 -13.86 -14.48
CA SER A 158 -23.58 -14.49 -15.51
C SER A 158 -23.36 -13.89 -16.90
N LEU A 159 -23.62 -14.66 -17.95
CA LEU A 159 -23.70 -14.14 -19.32
C LEU A 159 -24.97 -13.30 -19.55
N THR A 160 -25.97 -13.45 -18.68
CA THR A 160 -27.27 -12.80 -18.78
C THR A 160 -27.27 -11.44 -18.07
N PRO A 161 -27.57 -10.32 -18.76
CA PRO A 161 -27.49 -8.97 -18.17
C PRO A 161 -28.40 -8.78 -16.94
N GLU A 162 -29.59 -9.37 -16.90
CA GLU A 162 -30.48 -9.26 -15.74
C GLU A 162 -29.89 -9.93 -14.49
N ASP A 163 -29.21 -11.07 -14.66
CA ASP A 163 -28.55 -11.76 -13.56
C ASP A 163 -27.29 -11.01 -13.10
N GLN A 164 -26.58 -10.34 -14.03
CA GLN A 164 -25.46 -9.44 -13.70
C GLN A 164 -25.95 -8.27 -12.81
N LEU A 165 -27.05 -7.62 -13.18
CA LEU A 165 -27.64 -6.53 -12.40
C LEU A 165 -28.13 -7.01 -11.03
N ALA A 166 -28.79 -8.17 -10.98
CA ALA A 166 -29.22 -8.77 -9.72
C ALA A 166 -28.01 -9.15 -8.83
N SER A 167 -26.90 -9.64 -9.43
CA SER A 167 -25.65 -9.87 -8.73
C SER A 167 -25.06 -8.59 -8.16
N LEU A 168 -25.11 -7.48 -8.92
CA LEU A 168 -24.66 -6.18 -8.45
C LEU A 168 -25.43 -5.71 -7.22
N ASP A 169 -26.74 -5.96 -7.14
CA ASP A 169 -27.54 -5.60 -5.96
C ASP A 169 -27.12 -6.41 -4.72
N VAL A 170 -26.74 -7.68 -4.88
CA VAL A 170 -26.16 -8.48 -3.80
C VAL A 170 -24.83 -7.91 -3.37
N ILE A 171 -23.94 -7.61 -4.34
CA ILE A 171 -22.61 -7.04 -4.09
C ILE A 171 -22.72 -5.69 -3.38
N ARG A 172 -23.65 -4.81 -3.77
CA ARG A 172 -23.92 -3.52 -3.11
C ARG A 172 -24.30 -3.69 -1.62
N LYS A 173 -25.17 -4.67 -1.32
CA LYS A 173 -25.56 -4.98 0.07
C LYS A 173 -24.36 -5.46 0.90
N ILE A 174 -23.48 -6.26 0.31
CA ILE A 174 -22.24 -6.69 0.95
C ILE A 174 -21.31 -5.49 1.15
N ALA A 175 -21.02 -4.73 0.09
CA ALA A 175 -20.10 -3.59 0.13
C ALA A 175 -20.51 -2.52 1.17
N SER A 176 -21.82 -2.30 1.34
CA SER A 176 -22.34 -1.28 2.27
C SER A 176 -22.08 -1.58 3.76
N ARG A 177 -21.76 -2.81 4.12
CA ARG A 177 -21.44 -3.22 5.50
C ARG A 177 -19.93 -3.26 5.82
N LEU A 178 -19.10 -3.12 4.77
CA LEU A 178 -17.64 -3.21 4.92
C LEU A 178 -17.06 -1.87 5.37
N ASP A 179 -16.14 -1.91 6.32
CA ASP A 179 -15.51 -0.75 6.95
C ASP A 179 -14.13 -0.40 6.36
N LYS A 180 -13.51 -1.35 5.63
CA LYS A 180 -12.25 -1.16 4.91
C LYS A 180 -12.47 -1.01 3.41
N PRO A 181 -11.49 -0.52 2.64
CA PRO A 181 -11.54 -0.52 1.17
C PRO A 181 -11.94 -1.87 0.61
N PHE A 182 -12.96 -1.90 -0.25
CA PHE A 182 -13.42 -3.11 -0.91
C PHE A 182 -13.05 -3.08 -2.40
N LEU A 183 -12.23 -4.06 -2.79
CA LEU A 183 -11.81 -4.31 -4.16
C LEU A 183 -12.64 -5.45 -4.74
N LEU A 184 -13.12 -5.31 -5.97
CA LEU A 184 -13.87 -6.33 -6.69
C LEU A 184 -13.14 -6.67 -7.98
N ALA A 185 -12.82 -7.94 -8.18
CA ALA A 185 -12.10 -8.43 -9.35
C ALA A 185 -12.86 -9.61 -9.98
N GLY A 186 -12.78 -9.74 -11.30
CA GLY A 186 -13.42 -10.87 -11.98
C GLY A 186 -13.62 -10.68 -13.46
N ASP A 187 -14.06 -11.74 -14.09
CA ASP A 187 -14.71 -11.75 -15.39
C ASP A 187 -16.20 -11.39 -15.17
N TRP A 188 -16.60 -10.22 -15.68
CA TRP A 188 -17.97 -9.74 -15.48
C TRP A 188 -18.87 -9.99 -16.68
N ASN A 189 -18.33 -10.60 -17.77
CA ASN A 189 -19.08 -10.92 -18.99
C ASN A 189 -19.89 -9.72 -19.53
N ALA A 190 -19.37 -8.50 -19.35
CA ALA A 190 -20.06 -7.26 -19.65
C ALA A 190 -19.11 -6.26 -20.33
N LEU A 191 -19.48 -5.75 -21.48
CA LEU A 191 -18.72 -4.73 -22.21
C LEU A 191 -18.77 -3.36 -21.50
N PRO A 192 -17.77 -2.49 -21.68
CA PRO A 192 -17.71 -1.17 -21.04
C PRO A 192 -18.95 -0.28 -21.26
N GLU A 193 -19.64 -0.45 -22.38
CA GLU A 193 -20.84 0.30 -22.78
C GLU A 193 -22.14 -0.33 -22.29
N SER A 194 -22.07 -1.54 -21.72
CA SER A 194 -23.28 -2.26 -21.24
C SER A 194 -23.92 -1.55 -20.07
N GLN A 195 -25.22 -1.78 -19.91
CA GLN A 195 -25.97 -1.27 -18.74
C GLN A 195 -25.33 -1.74 -17.42
N THR A 196 -24.86 -2.97 -17.35
CA THR A 196 -24.20 -3.54 -16.17
C THR A 196 -23.00 -2.69 -15.75
N ILE A 197 -22.09 -2.37 -16.66
CA ILE A 197 -20.91 -1.55 -16.35
C ILE A 197 -21.29 -0.11 -16.03
N GLN A 198 -22.31 0.45 -16.68
CA GLN A 198 -22.82 1.79 -16.32
C GLN A 198 -23.37 1.81 -14.89
N GLU A 199 -24.11 0.79 -14.48
CA GLU A 199 -24.61 0.67 -13.10
C GLU A 199 -23.48 0.45 -12.09
N ILE A 200 -22.49 -0.42 -12.39
CA ILE A 200 -21.32 -0.65 -11.54
C ILE A 200 -20.55 0.66 -11.32
N ARG A 201 -20.38 1.47 -12.36
CA ARG A 201 -19.65 2.76 -12.28
C ARG A 201 -20.30 3.78 -11.36
N LYS A 202 -21.58 3.64 -11.01
CA LYS A 202 -22.21 4.53 -10.03
C LYS A 202 -21.55 4.38 -8.66
N ASP A 203 -21.21 3.16 -8.27
CA ASP A 203 -20.75 2.80 -6.93
C ASP A 203 -19.28 2.39 -6.87
N PHE A 204 -18.69 1.96 -8.00
CA PHE A 204 -17.32 1.53 -8.10
C PHE A 204 -16.48 2.43 -9.02
N THR A 205 -15.21 2.55 -8.71
CA THR A 205 -14.19 3.12 -9.60
C THR A 205 -13.40 2.00 -10.24
N LEU A 206 -13.41 1.91 -11.58
CA LEU A 206 -12.63 0.92 -12.32
C LEU A 206 -11.14 1.25 -12.27
N LEU A 207 -10.31 0.25 -12.00
CA LEU A 207 -8.88 0.39 -11.78
C LEU A 207 -8.05 -0.05 -13.00
N ASN A 208 -8.58 -0.90 -13.87
CA ASN A 208 -7.89 -1.35 -15.08
C ASN A 208 -7.95 -0.31 -16.23
N ASN A 209 -7.18 -0.57 -17.26
CA ASN A 209 -7.17 0.25 -18.48
C ASN A 209 -8.18 -0.26 -19.50
N LEU A 210 -9.31 0.42 -19.61
CA LEU A 210 -10.39 0.04 -20.54
C LEU A 210 -10.07 0.20 -22.03
N LYS A 211 -8.90 0.73 -22.38
CA LYS A 211 -8.43 0.79 -23.76
C LYS A 211 -7.67 -0.47 -24.19
N GLN A 212 -7.48 -1.40 -23.27
CA GLN A 212 -6.80 -2.67 -23.50
C GLN A 212 -7.82 -3.79 -23.34
N ALA A 213 -8.14 -4.45 -24.46
CA ALA A 213 -9.07 -5.57 -24.48
C ALA A 213 -8.46 -6.81 -23.80
N THR A 214 -9.31 -7.67 -23.23
CA THR A 214 -8.92 -8.84 -22.43
C THR A 214 -9.30 -10.16 -23.11
N PHE A 215 -10.27 -10.14 -24.02
CA PHE A 215 -10.82 -11.33 -24.68
C PHE A 215 -11.03 -11.08 -26.19
N PRO A 216 -10.87 -12.11 -27.05
CA PRO A 216 -10.12 -13.34 -26.80
C PRO A 216 -8.59 -13.08 -26.74
N ALA A 217 -7.85 -13.90 -25.99
CA ALA A 217 -6.43 -13.63 -25.66
C ALA A 217 -5.52 -13.49 -26.88
N ASN A 218 -5.74 -14.29 -27.94
CA ASN A 218 -4.92 -14.27 -29.16
C ASN A 218 -5.21 -13.07 -30.09
N LYS A 219 -6.43 -12.52 -30.03
CA LYS A 219 -6.87 -11.35 -30.82
C LYS A 219 -7.87 -10.54 -29.99
N PRO A 220 -7.41 -9.77 -28.99
CA PRO A 220 -8.31 -9.12 -28.04
C PRO A 220 -9.13 -8.02 -28.71
N GLU A 221 -10.43 -8.12 -28.56
CA GLU A 221 -11.43 -7.19 -29.09
C GLU A 221 -12.30 -6.62 -27.95
N ASP A 222 -12.58 -7.42 -26.92
CA ASP A 222 -13.52 -7.11 -25.84
C ASP A 222 -12.81 -6.88 -24.50
N VAL A 223 -13.36 -5.97 -23.70
CA VAL A 223 -13.00 -5.79 -22.29
C VAL A 223 -14.14 -6.37 -21.45
N ILE A 224 -13.93 -7.52 -20.82
CA ILE A 224 -14.92 -8.19 -19.98
C ILE A 224 -14.39 -8.54 -18.59
N ASP A 225 -13.08 -8.41 -18.39
CA ASP A 225 -12.40 -8.64 -17.11
C ASP A 225 -12.08 -7.29 -16.44
N TYR A 226 -12.37 -7.17 -15.15
CA TYR A 226 -12.28 -5.91 -14.43
C TYR A 226 -11.69 -6.07 -13.03
N ILE A 227 -11.10 -4.97 -12.56
CA ILE A 227 -10.76 -4.72 -11.17
C ILE A 227 -11.32 -3.35 -10.81
N ALA A 228 -12.04 -3.25 -9.71
CA ALA A 228 -12.66 -2.01 -9.27
C ALA A 228 -12.58 -1.85 -7.75
N VAL A 229 -12.76 -0.61 -7.27
CA VAL A 229 -12.85 -0.29 -5.84
C VAL A 229 -14.19 0.35 -5.52
N TRP A 230 -14.83 -0.06 -4.43
CA TRP A 230 -16.05 0.53 -3.90
C TRP A 230 -15.82 1.97 -3.45
N LYS A 231 -16.56 2.93 -4.01
CA LYS A 231 -16.31 4.36 -3.80
C LYS A 231 -16.47 4.82 -2.36
N ALA A 232 -17.39 4.25 -1.60
CA ALA A 232 -17.66 4.70 -0.24
C ALA A 232 -16.48 4.48 0.70
N THR A 233 -15.80 3.32 0.58
CA THR A 233 -14.60 2.98 1.37
C THR A 233 -13.29 3.20 0.59
N GLY A 234 -13.36 3.43 -0.71
CA GLY A 234 -12.21 3.55 -1.61
C GLY A 234 -11.56 4.94 -1.66
N LYS A 235 -11.98 5.90 -0.84
CA LYS A 235 -11.39 7.24 -0.81
C LYS A 235 -9.90 7.23 -0.44
N SER A 236 -9.48 6.28 0.36
CA SER A 236 -8.10 6.05 0.74
C SER A 236 -7.30 5.24 -0.29
N VAL A 237 -7.91 4.80 -1.40
CA VAL A 237 -7.25 3.99 -2.42
C VAL A 237 -6.79 4.87 -3.58
N VAL A 238 -5.49 4.91 -3.80
CA VAL A 238 -4.88 5.63 -4.92
C VAL A 238 -4.47 4.63 -5.99
N ARG A 239 -5.00 4.78 -7.21
CA ARG A 239 -4.58 3.99 -8.37
C ARG A 239 -3.17 4.39 -8.80
N LYS A 240 -2.22 3.46 -8.76
CA LYS A 240 -0.82 3.66 -9.19
C LYS A 240 -0.55 3.13 -10.60
N GLY A 241 -1.46 2.33 -11.15
CA GLY A 241 -1.36 1.79 -12.49
C GLY A 241 -2.42 0.73 -12.77
N GLY A 242 -2.55 0.35 -14.03
CA GLY A 242 -3.41 -0.75 -14.46
C GLY A 242 -3.09 -1.08 -15.92
N THR A 243 -2.95 -2.37 -16.22
CA THR A 243 -2.62 -2.88 -17.56
C THR A 243 -3.21 -4.26 -17.77
N VAL A 244 -3.36 -4.65 -19.02
CA VAL A 244 -3.61 -6.02 -19.43
C VAL A 244 -2.26 -6.66 -19.75
N LEU A 245 -1.98 -7.82 -19.14
CA LEU A 245 -0.73 -8.54 -19.36
C LEU A 245 -0.76 -9.24 -20.74
N PRO A 246 0.36 -9.29 -21.46
CA PRO A 246 0.40 -9.77 -22.85
C PRO A 246 0.47 -11.31 -22.94
N ASP A 247 -0.27 -12.05 -22.12
CA ASP A 247 -0.40 -13.50 -22.25
C ASP A 247 -1.42 -13.84 -23.33
N THR A 248 -0.99 -14.54 -24.35
CA THR A 248 -1.80 -14.93 -25.49
C THR A 248 -2.03 -16.43 -25.61
N VAL A 249 -1.56 -17.21 -24.63
CA VAL A 249 -1.50 -18.67 -24.73
C VAL A 249 -2.08 -19.38 -23.53
N SER A 250 -1.87 -18.88 -22.31
CA SER A 250 -2.20 -19.65 -21.08
C SER A 250 -3.70 -19.78 -20.81
N SER A 251 -4.54 -18.94 -21.40
CA SER A 251 -6.00 -19.00 -21.37
C SER A 251 -6.56 -18.34 -22.64
N ASP A 252 -7.86 -18.36 -22.83
CA ASP A 252 -8.58 -17.58 -23.85
C ASP A 252 -8.86 -16.13 -23.40
N HIS A 253 -8.61 -15.79 -22.12
CA HIS A 253 -8.57 -14.42 -21.61
C HIS A 253 -7.13 -13.94 -21.40
N ARG A 254 -6.95 -12.61 -21.33
CA ARG A 254 -5.71 -11.98 -20.86
C ARG A 254 -5.86 -11.51 -19.42
N PRO A 255 -4.83 -11.69 -18.58
CA PRO A 255 -4.88 -11.22 -17.21
C PRO A 255 -4.94 -9.69 -17.13
N VAL A 256 -5.76 -9.19 -16.24
CA VAL A 256 -5.83 -7.76 -15.89
C VAL A 256 -5.07 -7.52 -14.60
N MET A 257 -4.19 -6.51 -14.58
CA MET A 257 -3.46 -6.11 -13.38
C MET A 257 -3.81 -4.67 -13.00
N ALA A 258 -4.03 -4.45 -11.71
CA ALA A 258 -4.10 -3.12 -11.11
C ALA A 258 -3.08 -3.00 -9.99
N LYS A 259 -2.52 -1.80 -9.85
CA LYS A 259 -1.62 -1.42 -8.77
C LYS A 259 -2.26 -0.28 -7.98
N VAL A 260 -2.44 -0.46 -6.68
CA VAL A 260 -3.06 0.52 -5.79
C VAL A 260 -2.22 0.75 -4.55
N ARG A 261 -2.36 1.92 -3.94
CA ARG A 261 -1.81 2.27 -2.63
C ARG A 261 -2.95 2.62 -1.69
N PHE A 262 -2.89 2.11 -0.47
CA PHE A 262 -3.78 2.53 0.60
C PHE A 262 -3.14 3.67 1.37
N LEU A 263 -3.87 4.78 1.51
CA LEU A 263 -3.45 5.91 2.33
C LEU A 263 -3.72 5.60 3.81
N GLN A 264 -2.85 6.11 4.67
CA GLN A 264 -3.03 5.96 6.10
C GLN A 264 -4.30 6.69 6.57
N PRO A 265 -5.07 6.10 7.49
CA PRO A 265 -6.09 6.83 8.22
C PRO A 265 -5.47 8.08 8.87
N ALA A 266 -6.20 9.21 8.82
CA ALA A 266 -5.67 10.49 9.30
C ALA A 266 -5.19 10.44 10.76
N ASP A 267 -5.89 9.71 11.61
CA ASP A 267 -5.55 9.50 13.03
C ASP A 267 -4.28 8.68 13.26
N ARG A 268 -3.83 7.92 12.24
CA ARG A 268 -2.61 7.12 12.28
C ARG A 268 -1.43 7.75 11.54
N LEU A 269 -1.64 8.86 10.82
CA LEU A 269 -0.58 9.48 10.01
C LEU A 269 0.58 10.02 10.84
N LEU A 270 0.31 10.59 12.04
CA LEU A 270 1.37 11.03 12.94
C LEU A 270 1.94 9.84 13.71
N TYR A 271 3.28 9.69 13.67
CA TYR A 271 3.98 8.63 14.38
C TYR A 271 4.31 9.03 15.82
N SER A 272 4.61 10.32 16.05
CA SER A 272 4.96 10.86 17.36
C SER A 272 4.18 12.13 17.66
N ASP A 273 3.99 12.41 18.94
CA ASP A 273 3.56 13.72 19.39
C ASP A 273 4.60 14.77 19.01
N PRO A 274 4.19 16.01 18.71
CA PRO A 274 5.12 17.08 18.40
C PRO A 274 5.87 17.54 19.65
N TYR A 275 7.14 17.86 19.47
CA TYR A 275 8.00 18.42 20.50
C TYR A 275 8.78 19.63 19.98
N LEU A 276 9.34 20.41 20.89
CA LEU A 276 9.99 21.66 20.58
C LEU A 276 11.50 21.55 20.72
N GLN A 277 12.24 22.11 19.76
CA GLN A 277 13.70 22.17 19.76
C GLN A 277 14.23 23.54 19.33
N ASN A 278 15.50 23.78 19.62
CA ASN A 278 16.27 24.96 19.17
C ASN A 278 15.54 26.28 19.46
N PRO A 279 15.17 26.57 20.72
CA PRO A 279 14.63 27.88 21.06
C PRO A 279 15.69 28.98 20.84
N THR A 280 15.22 30.13 20.32
CA THR A 280 15.99 31.35 20.21
C THR A 280 15.18 32.49 20.81
N GLU A 281 15.72 33.72 20.85
CA GLU A 281 15.00 34.88 21.38
C GLU A 281 13.66 35.12 20.68
N ASN A 282 13.56 34.77 19.38
CA ASN A 282 12.38 35.08 18.54
C ASN A 282 11.87 33.89 17.72
N GLY A 283 12.20 32.66 18.10
CA GLY A 283 11.75 31.51 17.35
C GLY A 283 12.00 30.16 18.02
N ILE A 284 11.34 29.13 17.50
CA ILE A 284 11.44 27.75 17.99
C ILE A 284 11.14 26.78 16.84
N THR A 285 11.66 25.57 16.90
CA THR A 285 11.40 24.53 15.88
C THR A 285 10.42 23.50 16.46
N VAL A 286 9.35 23.25 15.73
CA VAL A 286 8.41 22.14 16.01
C VAL A 286 8.89 20.92 15.25
N MET A 287 9.10 19.84 15.98
CA MET A 287 9.57 18.53 15.48
C MET A 287 8.47 17.50 15.65
N PHE A 288 8.27 16.66 14.67
CA PHE A 288 7.36 15.51 14.73
C PHE A 288 7.65 14.55 13.59
N GLN A 289 7.15 13.31 13.70
CA GLN A 289 7.31 12.28 12.68
C GLN A 289 5.97 11.87 12.09
N THR A 290 5.98 11.51 10.80
CA THR A 290 4.84 10.93 10.09
C THR A 290 5.14 9.49 9.65
N ARG A 291 4.10 8.66 9.50
CA ARG A 291 4.24 7.26 9.03
C ARG A 291 4.42 7.15 7.52
N ALA A 292 4.12 8.23 6.79
CA ALA A 292 4.23 8.30 5.34
C ALA A 292 4.67 9.70 4.92
N MET A 293 5.10 9.85 3.66
CA MET A 293 5.38 11.17 3.09
C MET A 293 4.13 12.03 3.11
N ALA A 294 4.23 13.20 3.71
CA ALA A 294 3.09 14.06 3.96
C ALA A 294 3.40 15.54 3.70
N HIS A 295 2.39 16.28 3.29
CA HIS A 295 2.43 17.73 3.33
C HIS A 295 2.09 18.18 4.73
N CYS A 296 3.09 18.76 5.43
CA CYS A 296 3.02 19.14 6.83
C CYS A 296 3.09 20.64 7.01
N TRP A 297 2.36 21.17 8.01
CA TRP A 297 2.44 22.56 8.44
C TRP A 297 2.10 22.69 9.92
N VAL A 298 2.50 23.81 10.50
CA VAL A 298 2.12 24.21 11.86
C VAL A 298 1.23 25.43 11.80
N GLU A 299 0.10 25.37 12.46
CA GLU A 299 -0.76 26.52 12.72
C GLU A 299 -0.44 27.05 14.11
N TYR A 300 -0.14 28.36 14.27
CA TYR A 300 0.27 28.95 15.52
C TYR A 300 -0.17 30.41 15.69
N GLY A 301 -0.37 30.84 16.94
CA GLY A 301 -0.77 32.19 17.26
C GLY A 301 -0.75 32.47 18.75
N THR A 302 -1.01 33.70 19.17
CA THR A 302 -1.18 34.07 20.59
C THR A 302 -2.55 33.66 21.15
N ASP A 303 -3.46 33.29 20.27
CA ASP A 303 -4.75 32.69 20.56
C ASP A 303 -5.02 31.51 19.59
N THR A 304 -6.13 30.81 19.76
CA THR A 304 -6.51 29.65 18.95
C THR A 304 -7.43 29.99 17.77
N LEU A 305 -7.76 31.27 17.56
CA LEU A 305 -8.67 31.74 16.51
C LEU A 305 -7.91 32.38 15.36
N ASN A 306 -6.90 33.22 15.65
CA ASN A 306 -6.12 33.96 14.67
C ASN A 306 -4.76 33.31 14.43
N LEU A 307 -4.75 32.26 13.61
CA LEU A 307 -3.58 31.44 13.42
C LEU A 307 -2.79 31.83 12.17
N LYS A 308 -1.48 31.92 12.29
CA LYS A 308 -0.51 31.94 11.20
C LYS A 308 -0.17 30.51 10.82
N ARG A 309 0.28 30.32 9.58
CA ARG A 309 0.75 29.01 9.08
C ARG A 309 2.25 29.07 8.78
N ALA A 310 2.98 28.08 9.31
CA ALA A 310 4.37 27.85 8.99
C ALA A 310 4.53 26.51 8.26
N VAL A 311 5.43 26.46 7.28
CA VAL A 311 5.81 25.25 6.54
C VAL A 311 7.33 25.19 6.46
N ALA A 312 7.90 23.99 6.38
CA ALA A 312 9.31 23.83 6.05
C ALA A 312 9.51 24.09 4.56
N LEU A 313 10.44 24.98 4.23
CA LEU A 313 10.75 25.36 2.84
C LEU A 313 12.22 25.06 2.53
N ARG A 314 12.50 24.62 1.32
CA ARG A 314 13.82 24.57 0.69
C ARG A 314 13.70 25.26 -0.68
N ASP A 315 14.49 26.28 -0.89
CA ASP A 315 14.47 27.07 -2.15
C ASP A 315 13.07 27.57 -2.54
N GLY A 316 12.26 27.96 -1.54
CA GLY A 316 10.90 28.45 -1.71
C GLY A 316 9.84 27.35 -1.90
N GLN A 317 10.21 26.07 -1.93
CA GLN A 317 9.30 24.94 -2.08
C GLN A 317 9.07 24.22 -0.75
N ALA A 318 7.82 23.76 -0.52
CA ALA A 318 7.51 23.00 0.67
C ALA A 318 8.23 21.63 0.65
N ILE A 319 8.87 21.29 1.75
CA ILE A 319 9.49 19.98 1.96
C ILE A 319 8.38 19.00 2.32
N CYS A 320 8.22 17.95 1.52
CA CYS A 320 7.14 16.97 1.69
C CYS A 320 7.62 15.50 1.56
N HIS A 321 8.92 15.27 1.42
CA HIS A 321 9.49 13.95 1.12
C HIS A 321 10.14 13.28 2.34
N ASP A 322 10.14 13.96 3.50
CA ASP A 322 10.68 13.42 4.74
C ASP A 322 9.55 12.95 5.66
N ILE A 323 9.84 11.92 6.44
CA ILE A 323 8.99 11.47 7.55
C ILE A 323 9.33 12.23 8.85
N GLU A 324 10.55 12.76 8.97
CA GLU A 324 10.97 13.64 10.04
C GLU A 324 10.70 15.10 9.65
N ASN A 325 9.75 15.71 10.32
CA ASN A 325 9.32 17.06 10.01
C ASN A 325 9.92 18.08 10.97
N LYS A 326 10.54 19.14 10.42
CA LYS A 326 11.24 20.22 11.14
C LYS A 326 10.67 21.55 10.67
N ILE A 327 9.76 22.14 11.44
CA ILE A 327 9.09 23.39 11.02
C ILE A 327 9.49 24.52 11.97
N ARG A 328 10.21 25.51 11.44
CA ARG A 328 10.65 26.68 12.20
C ARG A 328 9.54 27.70 12.33
N LEU A 329 9.22 28.09 13.56
CA LEU A 329 8.42 29.27 13.87
C LEU A 329 9.36 30.42 14.17
N SER A 330 9.18 31.56 13.51
CA SER A 330 10.03 32.74 13.65
C SER A 330 9.20 34.01 13.80
N GLY A 331 9.86 35.12 14.22
CA GLY A 331 9.18 36.36 14.47
C GLY A 331 8.25 36.33 15.68
N LEU A 332 8.61 35.49 16.68
CA LEU A 332 7.91 35.38 17.93
C LEU A 332 8.45 36.40 18.93
N GLU A 333 7.62 36.81 19.89
CA GLU A 333 7.96 37.73 20.97
C GLU A 333 8.20 36.92 22.26
N GLY A 334 9.36 37.12 22.90
CA GLY A 334 9.67 36.49 24.19
C GLY A 334 8.71 36.95 25.29
N GLY A 335 8.42 36.05 26.24
CA GLY A 335 7.50 36.29 27.35
C GLY A 335 6.02 36.19 27.01
N LYS A 336 5.66 36.05 25.73
CA LYS A 336 4.27 35.84 25.31
C LYS A 336 3.92 34.36 25.17
N PRO A 337 2.74 33.91 25.60
CA PRO A 337 2.27 32.55 25.33
C PRO A 337 1.87 32.42 23.86
N TYR A 338 2.25 31.28 23.26
CA TYR A 338 1.82 30.85 21.93
C TYR A 338 1.13 29.51 22.01
N TYR A 339 0.10 29.37 21.19
CA TYR A 339 -0.58 28.11 20.93
C TYR A 339 -0.19 27.61 19.55
N TYR A 340 0.03 26.31 19.40
CA TYR A 340 0.29 25.72 18.10
C TYR A 340 -0.35 24.33 17.98
N ARG A 341 -0.62 23.93 16.77
CA ARG A 341 -0.99 22.56 16.41
C ARG A 341 -0.29 22.13 15.12
N VAL A 342 -0.02 20.83 15.03
CA VAL A 342 0.51 20.23 13.84
C VAL A 342 -0.63 19.78 12.94
N CYS A 343 -0.46 20.01 11.65
CA CYS A 343 -1.36 19.56 10.61
C CYS A 343 -0.54 18.79 9.56
N ALA A 344 -1.08 17.66 9.12
CA ALA A 344 -0.46 16.83 8.10
C ALA A 344 -1.51 16.18 7.22
N ARG A 345 -1.16 15.92 5.95
CA ARG A 345 -1.94 15.08 5.04
C ARG A 345 -0.99 14.25 4.18
N GLU A 346 -1.25 12.96 4.08
CA GLU A 346 -0.44 12.05 3.28
C GLU A 346 -0.48 12.42 1.80
N ILE A 347 0.64 12.21 1.10
CA ILE A 347 0.75 12.38 -0.34
C ILE A 347 0.68 11.00 -0.99
N GLY A 348 -0.49 10.63 -1.51
CA GLY A 348 -0.71 9.36 -2.20
C GLY A 348 -0.17 9.36 -3.62
N ASP A 349 -0.37 10.46 -4.33
CA ASP A 349 0.17 10.68 -5.68
C ASP A 349 0.42 12.16 -5.90
N TYR A 350 1.53 12.48 -6.59
CA TYR A 350 1.89 13.83 -6.93
C TYR A 350 2.55 13.86 -8.31
N GLN A 351 1.74 13.95 -9.34
CA GLN A 351 2.17 14.09 -10.73
C GLN A 351 1.70 15.43 -11.31
N SER A 352 2.23 15.80 -12.47
CA SER A 352 1.91 17.09 -13.10
C SER A 352 0.41 17.32 -13.28
N TYR A 353 -0.35 16.27 -13.57
CA TYR A 353 -1.78 16.36 -13.85
C TYR A 353 -2.66 15.54 -12.88
N SER A 354 -2.06 14.82 -11.94
CA SER A 354 -2.76 14.02 -10.95
C SER A 354 -2.17 14.27 -9.58
N LYS A 355 -3.02 14.57 -8.60
CA LYS A 355 -2.62 14.77 -7.20
C LYS A 355 -3.66 14.10 -6.31
N ALA A 356 -3.21 13.16 -5.51
CA ALA A 356 -4.04 12.50 -4.52
C ALA A 356 -3.45 12.74 -3.12
N PHE A 357 -4.29 13.20 -2.22
CA PHE A 357 -3.93 13.43 -0.82
C PHE A 357 -4.90 12.67 0.07
N GLY A 358 -4.37 12.18 1.20
CA GLY A 358 -5.18 11.68 2.29
C GLY A 358 -5.93 12.79 3.03
N ASP A 359 -6.73 12.39 4.00
CA ASP A 359 -7.41 13.31 4.89
C ASP A 359 -6.41 14.08 5.76
N THR A 360 -6.79 15.30 6.17
CA THR A 360 -5.94 16.14 7.00
C THR A 360 -6.11 15.80 8.47
N VAL A 361 -5.05 15.33 9.12
CA VAL A 361 -4.97 15.25 10.57
C VAL A 361 -4.62 16.63 11.16
N ARG A 362 -5.20 16.92 12.31
CA ARG A 362 -4.86 18.08 13.15
C ARG A 362 -4.73 17.62 14.58
N THR A 363 -3.60 17.94 15.24
CA THR A 363 -3.46 17.67 16.67
C THR A 363 -4.33 18.62 17.51
N SER A 364 -4.48 18.32 18.78
CA SER A 364 -4.90 19.30 19.77
C SER A 364 -3.90 20.45 19.83
N PHE A 365 -4.30 21.57 20.45
CA PHE A 365 -3.39 22.68 20.67
C PHE A 365 -2.41 22.40 21.78
N TYR A 366 -1.14 22.68 21.51
CA TYR A 366 -0.05 22.74 22.49
C TYR A 366 0.25 24.20 22.81
N ARG A 367 0.89 24.46 23.95
CA ARG A 367 1.26 25.82 24.40
C ARG A 367 2.74 25.88 24.74
N PHE A 368 3.38 26.98 24.36
CA PHE A 368 4.73 27.31 24.80
C PHE A 368 4.88 28.81 25.05
N CYS A 369 5.99 29.19 25.69
CA CYS A 369 6.43 30.57 25.84
C CYS A 369 7.94 30.62 25.66
N LEU A 370 8.44 31.55 24.86
CA LEU A 370 9.88 31.84 24.81
C LEU A 370 10.31 32.64 26.03
N PRO A 371 11.59 32.56 26.45
CA PRO A 371 12.11 33.40 27.53
C PRO A 371 11.81 34.89 27.28
N ALA A 372 11.48 35.59 28.34
CA ALA A 372 11.27 37.03 28.27
C ALA A 372 12.62 37.76 27.99
N PRO A 373 12.60 38.92 27.29
CA PRO A 373 13.82 39.69 27.10
C PRO A 373 14.51 40.00 28.44
N GLY A 374 15.81 39.70 28.53
CA GLY A 374 16.60 39.90 29.74
C GLY A 374 16.47 38.85 30.83
N GLN A 375 15.67 37.82 30.64
CA GLN A 375 15.59 36.66 31.56
C GLN A 375 16.97 35.99 31.68
N LYS A 376 17.50 35.89 32.91
CA LYS A 376 18.81 35.29 33.16
C LYS A 376 18.72 33.90 33.81
N ASP A 377 17.58 33.63 34.45
CA ASP A 377 17.37 32.36 35.16
C ASP A 377 16.66 31.36 34.24
N PHE A 378 17.25 30.18 34.08
CA PHE A 378 16.66 29.06 33.37
C PHE A 378 17.04 27.74 34.01
N THR A 379 16.22 26.73 33.81
CA THR A 379 16.51 25.37 34.22
C THR A 379 16.79 24.55 32.97
N ALA A 380 17.94 23.86 32.94
CA ALA A 380 18.28 22.91 31.87
C ALA A 380 18.32 21.49 32.47
N ILE A 381 17.74 20.54 31.74
CA ILE A 381 17.85 19.11 32.02
C ILE A 381 18.75 18.51 30.98
N VAL A 382 19.82 17.88 31.41
CA VAL A 382 20.74 17.13 30.53
C VAL A 382 20.49 15.64 30.78
N LEU A 383 20.10 14.93 29.76
CA LEU A 383 19.88 13.49 29.81
C LEU A 383 20.93 12.83 28.94
N ASN A 384 21.75 11.98 29.56
CA ASN A 384 22.78 11.23 28.86
C ASN A 384 22.41 9.74 28.93
N ASP A 385 22.69 9.05 27.83
CA ASP A 385 22.75 7.59 27.75
C ASP A 385 21.48 6.87 28.29
N MET A 386 20.32 7.40 27.93
CA MET A 386 19.05 6.79 28.30
C MET A 386 18.85 5.50 27.49
N HIS A 387 19.18 4.37 28.09
CA HIS A 387 18.82 3.06 27.57
C HIS A 387 17.33 2.82 27.80
N VAL A 388 16.50 3.19 26.84
CA VAL A 388 15.06 2.89 26.88
C VAL A 388 14.84 1.49 26.29
N TYR A 389 14.73 0.50 27.16
CA TYR A 389 14.29 -0.85 26.75
C TYR A 389 12.76 -0.87 26.74
N GLY A 390 12.16 -0.38 25.66
CA GLY A 390 10.74 -0.56 25.37
C GLY A 390 10.55 -1.81 24.50
N LYS A 391 9.55 -2.64 24.83
CA LYS A 391 9.04 -3.57 23.85
C LYS A 391 8.39 -2.74 22.74
N LEU A 392 8.93 -2.84 21.53
CA LEU A 392 8.30 -2.37 20.29
C LEU A 392 7.08 -3.23 19.98
#